data_e2d024b37d65eea55cc4f02bc8f6c6ca
#
_entry.id   e2d024b37d65eea55cc4f02bc8f6c6ca
#
_cell.length_a   1.000
_cell.length_b   1.000
_cell.length_c   1.000
_cell.angle_alpha   90.00
_cell.angle_beta   90.00
_cell.angle_gamma   90.00
#
_symmetry.space_group_name_H-M   'P 1'
#
loop_
_entity.id
_entity.type
_entity.pdbx_description
1 polymer ?
#
loop_
_entity_poly.entity_id
_entity_poly.type
_entity_poly.pdbx_seq_one_letter_code
_entity_poly.pdbx_strand_id
1 'polypeptide(L)'
;MDNRVTWQEVEQAAKDAVRHHMNKDFVQEFCFYWEENLSFILAMILDGSYVEHIAYRQLVKRNRNGKVRNVDSPTLVTRILQYVFINRIQPLYDTLDNHAALNCKTGCGLNANDKRLSVRHRVKGMFYDRRDIHYVALADQRKCYEHIRTRVFRKALKAIGIHGWLLDYACHVTMVDGHLPIGTPVSPLAHHVIMIGFDKAMAESYPFYLRYADNIMIGTNTKQEAQAAMWRVKQWWWYGMGVRANRWDSRVTPIDGVPVDFCGTVYHRNPGKSFFDHNKGYATIRKSTANAARKAKPNNWGCYFGQLLGADAFNLINSIQHRNMKLADLVAKVRIDRKMDAPQVQPKELLGIRLNVLDYEIRKNAKDVDNWIKLLLSYDETDAEGKPTGREIVREMHGDYAGLHRYIRSAERAFGGKQAILPIEDAEIINSCGYIFKGSTNMMEYIEDFHNQSSLQQSF
;
A
#
# COMPACT_ATOMS: atom_id res chain seq x y z
N MET A 1 10.15 18.50 33.76
CA MET A 1 9.88 18.77 32.34
C MET A 1 8.70 17.90 31.91
N ASP A 2 7.75 18.52 31.26
CA ASP A 2 6.53 17.81 30.83
C ASP A 2 6.89 16.87 29.66
N ASN A 3 6.99 15.57 29.94
CA ASN A 3 7.44 14.52 29.00
C ASN A 3 6.32 14.07 28.05
N ARG A 4 5.32 14.95 27.81
CA ARG A 4 4.16 14.55 27.01
C ARG A 4 4.53 14.27 25.55
N VAL A 5 5.19 15.21 24.87
CA VAL A 5 5.64 15.06 23.46
C VAL A 5 6.91 15.87 23.25
N THR A 6 7.83 15.35 22.45
CA THR A 6 9.07 16.05 22.05
C THR A 6 8.95 16.66 20.66
N TRP A 7 9.84 17.58 20.34
CA TRP A 7 9.97 18.16 19.00
C TRP A 7 10.18 17.07 17.93
N GLN A 8 11.08 16.13 18.19
CA GLN A 8 11.40 15.05 17.26
C GLN A 8 10.19 14.14 16.95
N GLU A 9 9.34 13.91 17.94
CA GLU A 9 8.11 13.13 17.72
C GLU A 9 7.11 13.87 16.84
N VAL A 10 6.94 15.18 17.02
CA VAL A 10 6.07 16.02 16.17
C VAL A 10 6.64 16.10 14.77
N GLU A 11 7.93 16.31 14.63
CA GLU A 11 8.62 16.37 13.35
C GLU A 11 8.48 15.04 12.58
N GLN A 12 8.72 13.89 13.23
CA GLN A 12 8.54 12.59 12.59
C GLN A 12 7.08 12.37 12.18
N ALA A 13 6.13 12.72 13.03
CA ALA A 13 4.70 12.62 12.71
C ALA A 13 4.30 13.49 11.52
N ALA A 14 4.88 14.69 11.41
CA ALA A 14 4.66 15.57 10.27
C ALA A 14 5.24 14.98 8.98
N LYS A 15 6.48 14.45 9.01
CA LYS A 15 7.09 13.75 7.87
C LYS A 15 6.22 12.59 7.39
N ASP A 16 5.67 11.80 8.30
CA ASP A 16 4.77 10.69 7.96
C ASP A 16 3.42 11.18 7.40
N ALA A 17 2.89 12.28 7.93
CA ALA A 17 1.63 12.86 7.48
C ALA A 17 1.68 13.44 6.07
N VAL A 18 2.81 14.05 5.68
CA VAL A 18 2.98 14.69 4.36
C VAL A 18 3.46 13.74 3.29
N ARG A 19 4.12 12.63 3.65
CA ARG A 19 4.85 11.70 2.78
C ARG A 19 4.16 11.33 1.46
N HIS A 20 2.81 11.21 1.47
CA HIS A 20 2.03 10.82 0.28
C HIS A 20 1.14 11.96 -0.25
N HIS A 21 1.42 13.19 0.17
CA HIS A 21 0.59 14.36 -0.13
C HIS A 21 1.39 15.59 -0.58
N MET A 22 2.68 15.44 -0.88
CA MET A 22 3.60 16.53 -1.25
C MET A 22 3.13 17.33 -2.47
N ASN A 23 2.35 16.71 -3.37
CA ASN A 23 1.77 17.35 -4.54
C ASN A 23 0.52 18.22 -4.24
N LYS A 24 0.21 18.47 -2.98
CA LYS A 24 -0.94 19.30 -2.58
C LYS A 24 -0.45 20.68 -2.14
N ASP A 25 -1.05 21.73 -2.67
CA ASP A 25 -0.68 23.12 -2.40
C ASP A 25 -0.61 23.42 -0.89
N PHE A 26 -1.64 22.98 -0.14
CA PHE A 26 -1.68 23.19 1.30
C PHE A 26 -0.59 22.44 2.08
N VAL A 27 -0.04 21.34 1.52
CA VAL A 27 1.11 20.62 2.09
C VAL A 27 2.39 21.37 1.77
N GLN A 28 2.54 21.89 0.57
CA GLN A 28 3.69 22.70 0.17
C GLN A 28 3.75 23.99 1.00
N GLU A 29 2.62 24.65 1.20
CA GLU A 29 2.50 25.81 2.10
C GLU A 29 2.91 25.46 3.53
N PHE A 30 2.43 24.32 4.06
CA PHE A 30 2.83 23.84 5.39
C PHE A 30 4.33 23.60 5.48
N CYS A 31 4.93 22.98 4.46
CA CYS A 31 6.36 22.71 4.40
C CYS A 31 7.20 23.99 4.25
N PHE A 32 6.68 25.04 3.64
CA PHE A 32 7.37 26.32 3.53
C PHE A 32 7.57 27.00 4.90
N TYR A 33 6.62 26.85 5.82
CA TYR A 33 6.69 27.35 7.18
C TYR A 33 6.90 26.19 8.19
N TRP A 34 7.84 25.27 7.88
CA TRP A 34 7.98 24.00 8.59
C TRP A 34 8.18 24.16 10.10
N GLU A 35 9.18 24.95 10.50
CA GLU A 35 9.54 25.08 11.92
C GLU A 35 8.47 25.82 12.72
N GLU A 36 7.89 26.87 12.16
CA GLU A 36 6.80 27.63 12.78
C GLU A 36 5.57 26.74 12.99
N ASN A 37 5.19 25.98 11.97
CA ASN A 37 4.06 25.06 12.05
C ASN A 37 4.30 23.94 13.05
N LEU A 38 5.51 23.37 13.11
CA LEU A 38 5.84 22.35 14.11
C LEU A 38 5.86 22.92 15.53
N SER A 39 6.42 24.12 15.71
CA SER A 39 6.41 24.84 17.00
C SER A 39 4.99 25.06 17.49
N PHE A 40 4.10 25.49 16.59
CA PHE A 40 2.69 25.68 16.90
C PHE A 40 2.01 24.38 17.31
N ILE A 41 2.22 23.28 16.54
CA ILE A 41 1.64 21.97 16.85
C ILE A 41 2.16 21.44 18.19
N LEU A 42 3.45 21.58 18.46
CA LEU A 42 4.04 21.16 19.74
C LEU A 42 3.42 21.95 20.91
N ALA A 43 3.31 23.28 20.78
CA ALA A 43 2.68 24.11 21.79
C ALA A 43 1.24 23.68 22.09
N MET A 44 0.42 23.46 21.04
CA MET A 44 -0.96 22.98 21.18
C MET A 44 -1.04 21.64 21.93
N ILE A 45 -0.12 20.71 21.68
CA ILE A 45 -0.11 19.43 22.38
C ILE A 45 0.25 19.62 23.86
N LEU A 46 1.20 20.48 24.16
CA LEU A 46 1.68 20.72 25.52
C LEU A 46 0.65 21.48 26.39
N ASP A 47 -0.06 22.43 25.83
CA ASP A 47 -1.09 23.18 26.56
C ASP A 47 -2.48 22.53 26.54
N GLY A 48 -2.70 21.56 25.61
CA GLY A 48 -3.95 20.83 25.48
C GLY A 48 -4.95 21.44 24.48
N SER A 49 -4.63 22.58 23.88
CA SER A 49 -5.52 23.26 22.91
C SER A 49 -5.69 22.51 21.57
N TYR A 50 -4.86 21.47 21.33
CA TYR A 50 -4.97 20.64 20.12
C TYR A 50 -6.38 20.11 19.86
N VAL A 51 -7.19 19.93 20.91
CA VAL A 51 -8.56 19.41 20.78
C VAL A 51 -9.42 20.34 19.91
N GLU A 52 -9.22 21.66 19.98
CA GLU A 52 -9.93 22.68 19.22
C GLU A 52 -9.52 22.68 17.73
N HIS A 53 -8.36 22.13 17.42
CA HIS A 53 -7.81 22.06 16.07
C HIS A 53 -8.08 20.72 15.35
N ILE A 54 -8.76 19.79 16.02
CA ILE A 54 -9.18 18.53 15.38
C ILE A 54 -10.34 18.79 14.44
N ALA A 55 -10.10 18.64 13.15
CA ALA A 55 -11.10 18.91 12.13
C ALA A 55 -11.07 17.87 10.98
N TYR A 56 -12.24 17.59 10.44
CA TYR A 56 -12.44 16.62 9.36
C TYR A 56 -13.29 17.23 8.24
N ARG A 57 -12.98 16.84 7.00
CA ARG A 57 -13.84 17.11 5.84
C ARG A 57 -14.65 15.86 5.54
N GLN A 58 -15.96 16.00 5.45
CA GLN A 58 -16.84 14.91 5.04
C GLN A 58 -16.77 14.71 3.52
N LEU A 59 -16.37 13.52 3.09
CA LEU A 59 -16.27 13.16 1.67
C LEU A 59 -17.14 11.94 1.38
N VAL A 60 -17.83 11.96 0.27
CA VAL A 60 -18.57 10.79 -0.23
C VAL A 60 -17.73 10.11 -1.30
N LYS A 61 -17.21 8.93 -1.00
CA LYS A 61 -16.45 8.14 -1.95
C LYS A 61 -17.26 6.94 -2.46
N ARG A 62 -17.32 6.81 -3.77
CA ARG A 62 -17.91 5.63 -4.41
C ARG A 62 -16.78 4.67 -4.81
N ASN A 63 -16.80 3.47 -4.25
CA ASN A 63 -15.85 2.41 -4.63
C ASN A 63 -16.14 1.89 -6.03
N ARG A 64 -15.17 1.20 -6.64
CA ARG A 64 -15.29 0.60 -7.99
C ARG A 64 -16.46 -0.38 -8.14
N ASN A 65 -16.87 -1.02 -7.05
CA ASN A 65 -18.05 -1.90 -7.01
C ASN A 65 -19.38 -1.15 -6.79
N GLY A 66 -19.38 0.19 -6.86
CA GLY A 66 -20.55 1.04 -6.68
C GLY A 66 -20.92 1.35 -5.22
N LYS A 67 -20.25 0.73 -4.24
CA LYS A 67 -20.54 0.98 -2.81
C LYS A 67 -20.12 2.40 -2.44
N VAL A 68 -21.06 3.15 -1.89
CA VAL A 68 -20.84 4.51 -1.38
C VAL A 68 -20.40 4.43 0.08
N ARG A 69 -19.41 5.24 0.45
CA ARG A 69 -18.93 5.40 1.83
C ARG A 69 -18.76 6.88 2.16
N ASN A 70 -19.23 7.27 3.31
CA ASN A 70 -18.86 8.54 3.92
C ASN A 70 -17.46 8.38 4.52
N VAL A 71 -16.58 9.31 4.23
CA VAL A 71 -15.18 9.28 4.63
C VAL A 71 -14.85 10.56 5.38
N ASP A 72 -14.32 10.40 6.58
CA ASP A 72 -13.84 11.48 7.42
C ASP A 72 -12.38 11.79 7.03
N SER A 73 -12.16 12.76 6.18
CA SER A 73 -10.82 13.16 5.76
C SER A 73 -10.22 14.14 6.76
N PRO A 74 -9.21 13.76 7.55
CA PRO A 74 -8.61 14.67 8.52
C PRO A 74 -7.89 15.82 7.82
N THR A 75 -7.90 17.01 8.44
CA THR A 75 -7.00 18.10 8.06
C THR A 75 -5.55 17.68 8.25
N LEU A 76 -4.57 18.43 7.70
CA LEU A 76 -3.17 18.10 7.86
C LEU A 76 -2.75 18.13 9.34
N VAL A 77 -3.17 19.15 10.08
CA VAL A 77 -2.90 19.23 11.54
C VAL A 77 -3.48 18.02 12.27
N THR A 78 -4.74 17.68 12.05
CA THR A 78 -5.37 16.48 12.64
C THR A 78 -4.61 15.22 12.27
N ARG A 79 -4.14 15.10 11.04
CA ARG A 79 -3.36 13.95 10.57
C ARG A 79 -2.01 13.86 11.29
N ILE A 80 -1.32 14.99 11.50
CA ILE A 80 -0.06 15.02 12.25
C ILE A 80 -0.31 14.58 13.69
N LEU A 81 -1.33 15.11 14.35
CA LEU A 81 -1.73 14.68 15.69
C LEU A 81 -2.00 13.16 15.76
N GLN A 82 -2.66 12.61 14.75
CA GLN A 82 -2.89 11.15 14.64
C GLN A 82 -1.58 10.37 14.49
N TYR A 83 -0.61 10.87 13.71
CA TYR A 83 0.68 10.22 13.55
C TYR A 83 1.54 10.29 14.80
N VAL A 84 1.45 11.33 15.64
CA VAL A 84 2.08 11.34 16.97
C VAL A 84 1.61 10.14 17.80
N PHE A 85 0.31 9.86 17.80
CA PHE A 85 -0.22 8.68 18.49
C PHE A 85 0.21 7.36 17.82
N ILE A 86 0.09 7.27 16.49
CA ILE A 86 0.48 6.07 15.73
C ILE A 86 1.93 5.71 16.02
N ASN A 87 2.85 6.66 15.94
CA ASN A 87 4.29 6.43 16.10
C ASN A 87 4.65 5.97 17.51
N ARG A 88 3.90 6.37 18.52
CA ARG A 88 4.07 5.88 19.90
C ARG A 88 3.51 4.48 20.12
N ILE A 89 2.39 4.14 19.47
CA ILE A 89 1.69 2.87 19.71
C ILE A 89 2.18 1.77 18.77
N GLN A 90 2.61 2.10 17.56
CA GLN A 90 3.06 1.10 16.58
C GLN A 90 4.18 0.19 17.11
N PRO A 91 5.27 0.71 17.74
CA PRO A 91 6.32 -0.15 18.30
C PRO A 91 5.79 -1.09 19.39
N LEU A 92 4.92 -0.59 20.27
CA LEU A 92 4.28 -1.41 21.30
C LEU A 92 3.40 -2.49 20.68
N TYR A 93 2.58 -2.12 19.70
CA TYR A 93 1.72 -3.05 18.97
C TYR A 93 2.53 -4.14 18.25
N ASP A 94 3.65 -3.77 17.64
CA ASP A 94 4.52 -4.70 16.92
C ASP A 94 5.20 -5.73 17.85
N THR A 95 5.43 -5.38 19.14
CA THR A 95 5.98 -6.31 20.14
C THR A 95 4.94 -7.31 20.66
N LEU A 96 3.66 -7.00 20.57
CA LEU A 96 2.61 -7.91 21.01
C LEU A 96 2.60 -9.14 20.09
N ASP A 97 2.74 -10.33 20.67
CA ASP A 97 2.69 -11.58 19.90
C ASP A 97 1.28 -11.85 19.42
N ASN A 98 0.98 -11.33 18.23
CA ASN A 98 -0.31 -11.47 17.58
C ASN A 98 -0.14 -11.81 16.10
N HIS A 99 0.53 -12.93 15.82
CA HIS A 99 0.73 -13.43 14.45
C HIS A 99 -0.59 -13.79 13.74
N ALA A 100 -1.71 -13.77 14.44
CA ALA A 100 -3.02 -14.01 13.86
C ALA A 100 -3.61 -12.79 13.15
N ALA A 101 -3.21 -11.57 13.56
CA ALA A 101 -3.62 -10.32 12.92
C ALA A 101 -2.53 -9.84 11.95
N LEU A 102 -2.80 -9.92 10.66
CA LEU A 102 -1.80 -9.73 9.60
C LEU A 102 -1.93 -8.40 8.82
N ASN A 103 -2.53 -7.39 9.40
CA ASN A 103 -2.44 -6.02 8.89
C ASN A 103 -2.14 -5.03 10.04
N CYS A 104 -1.73 -3.82 9.72
CA CYS A 104 -1.25 -2.79 10.66
C CYS A 104 -0.04 -3.18 11.53
N LYS A 105 0.48 -4.39 11.43
CA LYS A 105 1.76 -4.79 12.02
C LYS A 105 2.86 -4.62 10.98
N THR A 106 4.01 -4.11 11.41
CA THR A 106 5.12 -3.86 10.47
C THR A 106 5.53 -5.15 9.76
N GLY A 107 5.63 -5.09 8.45
CA GLY A 107 5.95 -6.24 7.59
C GLY A 107 4.80 -7.20 7.28
N CYS A 108 3.63 -7.06 7.93
CA CYS A 108 2.46 -7.87 7.62
C CYS A 108 1.70 -7.37 6.39
N GLY A 109 0.99 -8.26 5.71
CA GLY A 109 0.13 -7.88 4.59
C GLY A 109 -0.43 -9.07 3.80
N LEU A 110 -1.20 -8.76 2.77
CA LEU A 110 -1.74 -9.80 1.88
C LEU A 110 -0.63 -10.61 1.21
N ASN A 111 0.46 -9.94 0.79
CA ASN A 111 1.61 -10.51 0.08
C ASN A 111 2.93 -10.11 0.77
N ALA A 112 2.99 -10.18 2.09
CA ALA A 112 4.24 -9.91 2.80
C ALA A 112 5.37 -10.85 2.33
N ASN A 113 6.60 -10.33 2.30
CA ASN A 113 7.79 -11.13 1.93
C ASN A 113 8.05 -12.27 2.92
N ASP A 114 7.88 -12.01 4.22
CA ASP A 114 7.89 -13.09 5.21
C ASP A 114 6.59 -13.89 5.09
N LYS A 115 6.74 -15.18 4.81
CA LYS A 115 5.63 -16.12 4.65
C LYS A 115 4.71 -16.20 5.87
N ARG A 116 5.26 -16.04 7.07
CA ARG A 116 4.51 -16.06 8.33
C ARG A 116 3.62 -14.82 8.47
N LEU A 117 4.03 -13.71 7.88
CA LEU A 117 3.34 -12.42 7.91
C LEU A 117 2.45 -12.19 6.69
N SER A 118 2.42 -13.13 5.75
CA SER A 118 1.60 -13.08 4.53
C SER A 118 0.28 -13.83 4.71
N VAL A 119 -0.83 -13.10 4.58
CA VAL A 119 -2.19 -13.67 4.61
C VAL A 119 -2.32 -14.81 3.61
N ARG A 120 -1.95 -14.57 2.35
CA ARG A 120 -2.12 -15.55 1.28
C ARG A 120 -1.28 -16.79 1.50
N HIS A 121 -0.04 -16.63 1.96
CA HIS A 121 0.80 -17.78 2.23
C HIS A 121 0.24 -18.63 3.37
N ARG A 122 -0.21 -18.01 4.46
CA ARG A 122 -0.80 -18.73 5.59
C ARG A 122 -2.11 -19.43 5.22
N VAL A 123 -2.98 -18.77 4.43
CA VAL A 123 -4.21 -19.40 3.97
C VAL A 123 -3.92 -20.53 2.99
N LYS A 124 -2.96 -20.36 2.07
CA LYS A 124 -2.50 -21.46 1.19
C LYS A 124 -1.99 -22.65 2.01
N GLY A 125 -1.15 -22.42 3.01
CA GLY A 125 -0.66 -23.48 3.91
C GLY A 125 -1.79 -24.20 4.63
N MET A 126 -2.79 -23.49 5.14
CA MET A 126 -3.97 -24.10 5.76
C MET A 126 -4.74 -24.97 4.76
N PHE A 127 -5.00 -24.47 3.55
CA PHE A 127 -5.76 -25.19 2.53
C PHE A 127 -5.03 -26.42 1.98
N TYR A 128 -3.72 -26.34 1.82
CA TYR A 128 -2.96 -27.35 1.07
C TYR A 128 -2.25 -28.35 1.99
N ASP A 129 -1.85 -27.94 3.19
CA ASP A 129 -1.00 -28.74 4.05
C ASP A 129 -1.70 -29.26 5.33
N ARG A 130 -2.83 -28.62 5.75
CA ARG A 130 -3.56 -29.00 6.96
C ARG A 130 -4.72 -29.94 6.62
N ARG A 131 -4.50 -31.25 6.87
CA ARG A 131 -5.53 -32.30 6.64
C ARG A 131 -6.56 -32.41 7.75
N ASP A 132 -6.22 -31.91 8.92
CA ASP A 132 -7.08 -31.86 10.10
C ASP A 132 -8.15 -30.74 10.02
N ILE A 133 -8.12 -29.92 8.97
CA ILE A 133 -9.08 -28.84 8.76
C ILE A 133 -9.96 -29.15 7.55
N HIS A 134 -11.27 -29.28 7.78
CA HIS A 134 -12.27 -29.59 6.74
C HIS A 134 -13.31 -28.51 6.59
N TYR A 135 -13.44 -27.62 7.58
CA TYR A 135 -14.40 -26.52 7.58
C TYR A 135 -13.74 -25.21 7.94
N VAL A 136 -14.26 -24.12 7.40
CA VAL A 136 -13.89 -22.76 7.82
C VAL A 136 -15.12 -21.97 8.23
N ALA A 137 -15.00 -21.24 9.33
CA ALA A 137 -15.88 -20.15 9.69
C ALA A 137 -15.26 -18.84 9.18
N LEU A 138 -15.96 -18.19 8.26
CA LEU A 138 -15.60 -16.86 7.73
C LEU A 138 -16.51 -15.84 8.35
N ALA A 139 -15.97 -14.76 8.89
CA ALA A 139 -16.78 -13.66 9.39
C ALA A 139 -16.20 -12.30 9.01
N ASP A 140 -17.10 -11.36 8.76
CA ASP A 140 -16.83 -9.96 8.43
C ASP A 140 -17.64 -9.07 9.38
N GLN A 141 -17.04 -7.99 9.86
CA GLN A 141 -17.68 -7.05 10.75
C GLN A 141 -18.55 -6.05 9.97
N ARG A 142 -19.83 -5.98 10.33
CA ARG A 142 -20.74 -5.02 9.69
C ARG A 142 -20.47 -3.62 10.19
N LYS A 143 -19.99 -2.72 9.30
CA LYS A 143 -19.79 -1.30 9.60
C LYS A 143 -19.02 -1.08 10.92
N CYS A 144 -17.92 -1.82 11.12
CA CYS A 144 -17.26 -1.91 12.41
C CYS A 144 -16.87 -0.54 12.97
N TYR A 145 -16.29 0.34 12.16
CA TYR A 145 -15.82 1.65 12.59
C TYR A 145 -16.96 2.54 13.12
N GLU A 146 -18.12 2.54 12.44
CA GLU A 146 -19.30 3.31 12.85
C GLU A 146 -19.90 2.85 14.19
N HIS A 147 -19.66 1.59 14.60
CA HIS A 147 -20.22 1.01 15.82
C HIS A 147 -19.25 0.97 17.01
N ILE A 148 -17.94 1.04 16.76
CA ILE A 148 -16.94 1.04 17.82
C ILE A 148 -16.96 2.38 18.56
N ARG A 149 -17.30 2.32 19.86
CA ARG A 149 -17.44 3.50 20.70
C ARG A 149 -16.18 3.80 21.49
N THR A 150 -15.98 5.08 21.86
CA THR A 150 -14.82 5.58 22.64
C THR A 150 -14.55 4.74 23.87
N ARG A 151 -15.60 4.29 24.59
CA ARG A 151 -15.43 3.43 25.79
C ARG A 151 -14.72 2.10 25.49
N VAL A 152 -14.97 1.52 24.31
CA VAL A 152 -14.34 0.25 23.88
C VAL A 152 -12.87 0.47 23.60
N PHE A 153 -12.55 1.52 22.84
CA PHE A 153 -11.18 1.90 22.53
C PHE A 153 -10.38 2.25 23.78
N ARG A 154 -10.94 3.08 24.67
CA ARG A 154 -10.34 3.44 25.96
C ARG A 154 -10.05 2.19 26.83
N LYS A 155 -10.97 1.22 26.88
CA LYS A 155 -10.76 -0.04 27.58
C LYS A 155 -9.60 -0.84 26.98
N ALA A 156 -9.54 -0.92 25.66
CA ALA A 156 -8.49 -1.65 24.94
C ALA A 156 -7.10 -1.00 25.16
N LEU A 157 -7.01 0.31 25.11
CA LEU A 157 -5.76 1.04 25.40
C LEU A 157 -5.27 0.77 26.83
N LYS A 158 -6.18 0.82 27.82
CA LYS A 158 -5.84 0.49 29.22
C LYS A 158 -5.31 -0.95 29.36
N ALA A 159 -5.90 -1.89 28.63
CA ALA A 159 -5.49 -3.29 28.64
C ALA A 159 -4.06 -3.53 28.12
N ILE A 160 -3.55 -2.65 27.28
CA ILE A 160 -2.16 -2.69 26.79
C ILE A 160 -1.23 -1.73 27.53
N GLY A 161 -1.66 -1.19 28.67
CA GLY A 161 -0.84 -0.36 29.57
C GLY A 161 -0.83 1.15 29.24
N ILE A 162 -1.72 1.64 28.39
CA ILE A 162 -1.82 3.07 28.07
C ILE A 162 -2.73 3.77 29.09
N HIS A 163 -2.17 4.75 29.79
CA HIS A 163 -2.85 5.49 30.86
C HIS A 163 -2.57 6.99 30.78
N GLY A 164 -3.23 7.76 31.67
CA GLY A 164 -2.98 9.19 31.86
C GLY A 164 -3.19 10.01 30.59
N TRP A 165 -2.36 11.02 30.41
CA TRP A 165 -2.45 11.95 29.29
C TRP A 165 -2.52 11.25 27.92
N LEU A 166 -1.67 10.24 27.67
CA LEU A 166 -1.62 9.55 26.39
C LEU A 166 -2.94 8.82 26.07
N LEU A 167 -3.64 8.31 27.09
CA LEU A 167 -4.95 7.69 26.92
C LEU A 167 -6.02 8.70 26.47
N ASP A 168 -6.02 9.89 27.07
CA ASP A 168 -6.97 10.95 26.73
C ASP A 168 -6.65 11.52 25.35
N TYR A 169 -5.37 11.82 25.09
CA TYR A 169 -4.89 12.23 23.78
C TYR A 169 -5.30 11.25 22.67
N ALA A 170 -5.03 9.95 22.86
CA ALA A 170 -5.40 8.91 21.91
C ALA A 170 -6.90 8.92 21.59
N CYS A 171 -7.75 9.06 22.62
CA CYS A 171 -9.19 9.12 22.43
C CYS A 171 -9.62 10.36 21.64
N HIS A 172 -9.05 11.52 21.92
CA HIS A 172 -9.38 12.77 21.21
C HIS A 172 -8.98 12.73 19.74
N VAL A 173 -7.74 12.32 19.43
CA VAL A 173 -7.23 12.34 18.03
C VAL A 173 -7.76 11.20 17.17
N THR A 174 -8.34 10.15 17.79
CA THR A 174 -8.80 8.96 17.09
C THR A 174 -10.31 8.94 16.87
N MET A 175 -11.09 9.42 17.82
CA MET A 175 -12.55 9.27 17.81
C MET A 175 -13.23 10.52 17.26
N VAL A 176 -14.23 10.33 16.41
CA VAL A 176 -15.09 11.39 15.86
C VAL A 176 -16.53 11.07 16.26
N ASP A 177 -17.20 12.00 16.88
CA ASP A 177 -18.59 11.83 17.37
C ASP A 177 -18.79 10.53 18.17
N GLY A 178 -17.77 10.16 18.93
CA GLY A 178 -17.76 8.95 19.77
C GLY A 178 -17.60 7.62 19.04
N HIS A 179 -17.21 7.60 17.77
CA HIS A 179 -16.94 6.40 16.97
C HIS A 179 -15.62 6.51 16.19
N LEU A 180 -15.13 5.38 15.62
CA LEU A 180 -13.96 5.38 14.77
C LEU A 180 -14.30 5.98 13.39
N PRO A 181 -13.57 6.98 12.91
CA PRO A 181 -13.77 7.57 11.60
C PRO A 181 -13.31 6.63 10.46
N ILE A 182 -13.95 6.75 9.30
CA ILE A 182 -13.54 6.05 8.09
C ILE A 182 -12.62 6.95 7.26
N GLY A 183 -11.42 6.47 6.93
CA GLY A 183 -10.48 7.17 6.03
C GLY A 183 -9.36 7.92 6.71
N THR A 184 -9.19 7.74 8.01
CA THR A 184 -8.06 8.26 8.79
C THR A 184 -6.93 7.23 8.89
N PRO A 185 -5.68 7.64 9.05
CA PRO A 185 -4.56 6.71 9.22
C PRO A 185 -4.61 5.95 10.54
N VAL A 186 -5.22 6.53 11.59
CA VAL A 186 -5.24 5.96 12.93
C VAL A 186 -6.29 4.88 13.14
N SER A 187 -7.43 4.93 12.44
CA SER A 187 -8.55 3.98 12.66
C SER A 187 -8.20 2.51 12.44
N PRO A 188 -7.40 2.12 11.44
CA PRO A 188 -6.95 0.74 11.31
C PRO A 188 -6.17 0.26 12.53
N LEU A 189 -5.20 1.03 13.02
CA LEU A 189 -4.40 0.67 14.21
C LEU A 189 -5.28 0.62 15.47
N ALA A 190 -6.17 1.59 15.66
CA ALA A 190 -7.12 1.60 16.79
C ALA A 190 -8.01 0.35 16.80
N HIS A 191 -8.55 -0.05 15.64
CA HIS A 191 -9.30 -1.28 15.50
C HIS A 191 -8.46 -2.52 15.87
N HIS A 192 -7.20 -2.56 15.45
CA HIS A 192 -6.29 -3.65 15.79
C HIS A 192 -5.99 -3.74 17.29
N VAL A 193 -5.77 -2.60 17.95
CA VAL A 193 -5.58 -2.54 19.41
C VAL A 193 -6.82 -3.09 20.13
N ILE A 194 -8.02 -2.76 19.68
CA ILE A 194 -9.27 -3.27 20.24
C ILE A 194 -9.38 -4.79 20.10
N MET A 195 -8.85 -5.34 19.02
CA MET A 195 -8.98 -6.76 18.69
C MET A 195 -7.93 -7.66 19.36
N ILE A 196 -6.88 -7.12 20.01
CA ILE A 196 -5.77 -7.91 20.59
C ILE A 196 -6.27 -9.08 21.48
N GLY A 197 -7.13 -8.78 22.43
CA GLY A 197 -7.65 -9.81 23.36
C GLY A 197 -8.52 -10.86 22.65
N PHE A 198 -9.28 -10.44 21.66
CA PHE A 198 -10.06 -11.35 20.82
C PHE A 198 -9.16 -12.24 19.96
N ASP A 199 -8.18 -11.67 19.28
CA ASP A 199 -7.25 -12.41 18.42
C ASP A 199 -6.50 -13.47 19.22
N LYS A 200 -6.01 -13.11 20.43
CA LYS A 200 -5.33 -14.02 21.34
C LYS A 200 -6.26 -15.20 21.70
N ALA A 201 -7.47 -14.91 22.17
CA ALA A 201 -8.42 -15.94 22.58
C ALA A 201 -8.83 -16.87 21.43
N MET A 202 -8.96 -16.35 20.21
CA MET A 202 -9.27 -17.18 19.03
C MET A 202 -8.08 -18.02 18.59
N ALA A 203 -6.87 -17.46 18.58
CA ALA A 203 -5.65 -18.18 18.20
C ALA A 203 -5.33 -19.34 19.17
N GLU A 204 -5.60 -19.16 20.46
CA GLU A 204 -5.43 -20.21 21.48
C GLU A 204 -6.50 -21.32 21.41
N SER A 205 -7.69 -20.98 20.90
CA SER A 205 -8.85 -21.90 20.94
C SER A 205 -9.02 -22.74 19.70
N TYR A 206 -8.44 -22.36 18.56
CA TYR A 206 -8.70 -23.03 17.29
C TYR A 206 -7.40 -23.43 16.58
N PRO A 207 -7.38 -24.56 15.86
CA PRO A 207 -6.17 -25.07 15.19
C PRO A 207 -5.66 -24.14 14.08
N PHE A 208 -6.53 -23.30 13.55
CA PHE A 208 -6.18 -22.22 12.63
C PHE A 208 -7.05 -21.01 12.87
N TYR A 209 -6.42 -19.89 13.12
CA TYR A 209 -7.04 -18.58 13.18
C TYR A 209 -6.22 -17.55 12.42
N LEU A 210 -6.90 -16.70 11.67
CA LEU A 210 -6.27 -15.60 10.96
C LEU A 210 -7.25 -14.45 10.78
N ARG A 211 -6.79 -13.22 11.02
CA ARG A 211 -7.54 -11.99 10.77
C ARG A 211 -6.79 -11.05 9.83
N TYR A 212 -7.52 -10.45 8.92
CA TYR A 212 -7.07 -9.33 8.10
C TYR A 212 -8.13 -8.22 8.11
N ALA A 213 -7.82 -7.10 8.78
CA ALA A 213 -8.76 -6.03 9.09
C ALA A 213 -10.01 -6.55 9.83
N ASP A 214 -11.18 -6.37 9.22
CA ASP A 214 -12.50 -6.81 9.67
C ASP A 214 -12.84 -8.25 9.26
N ASN A 215 -12.02 -8.88 8.42
CA ASN A 215 -12.22 -10.24 7.93
C ASN A 215 -11.49 -11.27 8.79
N ILE A 216 -12.16 -12.31 9.21
CA ILE A 216 -11.54 -13.44 9.92
C ILE A 216 -11.80 -14.76 9.22
N MET A 217 -10.86 -15.69 9.43
CA MET A 217 -10.97 -17.09 9.04
C MET A 217 -10.56 -17.98 10.21
N ILE A 218 -11.43 -18.92 10.57
CA ILE A 218 -11.18 -19.95 11.58
C ILE A 218 -11.31 -21.31 10.92
N GLY A 219 -10.25 -22.11 10.94
CA GLY A 219 -10.24 -23.48 10.42
C GLY A 219 -10.52 -24.49 11.53
N THR A 220 -11.37 -25.47 11.25
CA THR A 220 -11.80 -26.52 12.19
C THR A 220 -11.91 -27.88 11.50
N ASN A 221 -11.94 -28.94 12.29
CA ASN A 221 -12.10 -30.29 11.76
C ASN A 221 -13.57 -30.55 11.39
N THR A 222 -14.52 -30.17 12.23
CA THR A 222 -15.93 -30.48 12.05
C THR A 222 -16.79 -29.24 11.78
N LYS A 223 -17.95 -29.47 11.17
CA LYS A 223 -18.96 -28.41 10.93
C LYS A 223 -19.48 -27.83 12.26
N GLN A 224 -19.65 -28.67 13.25
CA GLN A 224 -20.12 -28.26 14.58
C GLN A 224 -19.15 -27.32 15.26
N GLU A 225 -17.85 -27.62 15.21
CA GLU A 225 -16.80 -26.73 15.73
C GLU A 225 -16.79 -25.39 14.99
N ALA A 226 -16.94 -25.42 13.65
CA ALA A 226 -16.99 -24.18 12.85
C ALA A 226 -18.23 -23.32 13.22
N GLN A 227 -19.37 -23.95 13.48
CA GLN A 227 -20.58 -23.27 13.92
C GLN A 227 -20.41 -22.68 15.32
N ALA A 228 -19.82 -23.42 16.25
CA ALA A 228 -19.49 -22.95 17.60
C ALA A 228 -18.51 -21.78 17.55
N ALA A 229 -17.47 -21.87 16.71
CA ALA A 229 -16.52 -20.76 16.48
C ALA A 229 -17.24 -19.52 15.97
N MET A 230 -18.11 -19.65 14.97
CA MET A 230 -18.90 -18.54 14.44
C MET A 230 -19.81 -17.91 15.50
N TRP A 231 -20.44 -18.72 16.33
CA TRP A 231 -21.26 -18.22 17.43
C TRP A 231 -20.42 -17.43 18.44
N ARG A 232 -19.27 -17.97 18.87
CA ARG A 232 -18.33 -17.33 19.79
C ARG A 232 -17.82 -15.98 19.25
N VAL A 233 -17.49 -15.91 17.96
CA VAL A 233 -17.12 -14.66 17.27
C VAL A 233 -18.23 -13.62 17.38
N LYS A 234 -19.47 -13.99 17.06
CA LYS A 234 -20.63 -13.09 17.14
C LYS A 234 -20.88 -12.57 18.55
N GLN A 235 -20.73 -13.44 19.56
CA GLN A 235 -20.88 -13.05 20.97
C GLN A 235 -19.81 -12.05 21.39
N TRP A 236 -18.53 -12.33 21.06
CA TRP A 236 -17.44 -11.42 21.39
C TRP A 236 -17.60 -10.04 20.75
N TRP A 237 -17.95 -10.01 19.48
CA TRP A 237 -18.13 -8.73 18.78
C TRP A 237 -19.31 -7.95 19.33
N TRP A 238 -20.42 -8.65 19.62
CA TRP A 238 -21.60 -7.98 20.15
C TRP A 238 -21.39 -7.45 21.56
N TYR A 239 -21.00 -8.30 22.49
CA TYR A 239 -20.86 -7.91 23.90
C TYR A 239 -19.58 -7.11 24.18
N GLY A 240 -18.48 -7.41 23.49
CA GLY A 240 -17.21 -6.72 23.68
C GLY A 240 -17.10 -5.38 22.98
N MET A 241 -17.70 -5.24 21.80
CA MET A 241 -17.48 -4.10 20.91
C MET A 241 -18.78 -3.41 20.48
N GLY A 242 -19.93 -4.01 20.62
CA GLY A 242 -21.22 -3.53 20.07
C GLY A 242 -21.32 -3.72 18.54
N VAL A 243 -20.47 -4.55 17.95
CA VAL A 243 -20.41 -4.78 16.51
C VAL A 243 -21.10 -6.07 16.14
N ARG A 244 -21.89 -6.07 15.07
CA ARG A 244 -22.53 -7.26 14.53
C ARG A 244 -21.72 -7.86 13.38
N ALA A 245 -21.79 -9.18 13.22
CA ALA A 245 -21.28 -9.84 12.03
C ALA A 245 -22.13 -9.46 10.80
N ASN A 246 -21.49 -9.29 9.66
CA ASN A 246 -22.16 -9.09 8.38
C ASN A 246 -22.87 -10.38 7.98
N ARG A 247 -24.19 -10.33 7.87
CA ARG A 247 -25.03 -11.49 7.60
C ARG A 247 -24.69 -12.21 6.29
N TRP A 248 -24.27 -11.45 5.28
CA TRP A 248 -24.05 -11.98 3.94
C TRP A 248 -22.64 -12.54 3.74
N ASP A 249 -21.65 -11.99 4.47
CA ASP A 249 -20.25 -12.35 4.33
C ASP A 249 -19.78 -13.30 5.44
N SER A 250 -20.64 -13.56 6.46
CA SER A 250 -20.32 -14.47 7.56
C SER A 250 -21.01 -15.82 7.37
N ARG A 251 -20.19 -16.87 7.16
CA ARG A 251 -20.69 -18.23 6.86
C ARG A 251 -19.73 -19.31 7.34
N VAL A 252 -20.27 -20.50 7.52
CA VAL A 252 -19.51 -21.75 7.68
C VAL A 252 -19.55 -22.51 6.36
N THR A 253 -18.41 -22.95 5.88
CA THR A 253 -18.31 -23.68 4.61
C THR A 253 -17.29 -24.80 4.69
N PRO A 254 -17.53 -25.98 4.06
CA PRO A 254 -16.51 -26.98 3.87
C PRO A 254 -15.44 -26.42 2.92
N ILE A 255 -14.21 -26.92 3.04
CA ILE A 255 -13.11 -26.53 2.16
C ILE A 255 -12.75 -27.62 1.14
N ASP A 256 -13.18 -28.86 1.37
CA ASP A 256 -12.97 -29.97 0.47
C ASP A 256 -13.92 -29.86 -0.74
N GLY A 257 -13.38 -29.57 -1.91
CA GLY A 257 -14.12 -29.40 -3.16
C GLY A 257 -14.95 -28.11 -3.27
N VAL A 258 -15.00 -27.27 -2.24
CA VAL A 258 -15.74 -26.00 -2.26
C VAL A 258 -14.76 -24.82 -2.24
N PRO A 259 -14.85 -23.92 -3.25
CA PRO A 259 -13.98 -22.75 -3.28
C PRO A 259 -14.33 -21.76 -2.16
N VAL A 260 -13.29 -21.22 -1.52
CA VAL A 260 -13.42 -20.26 -0.42
C VAL A 260 -12.76 -18.94 -0.78
N ASP A 261 -13.54 -17.88 -0.79
CA ASP A 261 -13.05 -16.52 -0.99
C ASP A 261 -12.64 -15.89 0.35
N PHE A 262 -11.38 -15.47 0.43
CA PHE A 262 -10.87 -14.70 1.55
C PHE A 262 -9.99 -13.54 1.06
N CYS A 263 -10.35 -12.33 1.45
CA CYS A 263 -9.64 -11.09 1.06
C CYS A 263 -9.41 -10.95 -0.46
N GLY A 264 -10.36 -11.41 -1.28
CA GLY A 264 -10.31 -11.29 -2.74
C GLY A 264 -9.56 -12.39 -3.46
N THR A 265 -8.96 -13.32 -2.74
CA THR A 265 -8.37 -14.56 -3.28
C THR A 265 -9.30 -15.73 -3.03
N VAL A 266 -9.54 -16.54 -4.04
CA VAL A 266 -10.41 -17.73 -3.99
C VAL A 266 -9.51 -18.96 -3.93
N TYR A 267 -9.58 -19.69 -2.84
CA TYR A 267 -8.77 -20.89 -2.57
C TYR A 267 -9.56 -22.14 -2.90
N HIS A 268 -8.92 -23.09 -3.55
CA HIS A 268 -9.48 -24.37 -3.96
C HIS A 268 -8.63 -25.50 -3.38
N ARG A 269 -9.24 -26.45 -2.71
CA ARG A 269 -8.62 -27.70 -2.32
C ARG A 269 -9.09 -28.81 -3.26
N ASN A 270 -8.16 -29.61 -3.78
CA ASN A 270 -8.48 -30.76 -4.62
C ASN A 270 -8.67 -32.00 -3.72
N PRO A 271 -9.89 -32.52 -3.59
CA PRO A 271 -10.11 -33.73 -2.78
C PRO A 271 -9.43 -34.94 -3.41
N GLY A 272 -8.93 -35.86 -2.60
CA GLY A 272 -8.37 -37.14 -3.03
C GLY A 272 -6.92 -37.09 -3.54
N LYS A 273 -6.26 -35.93 -3.53
CA LYS A 273 -4.83 -35.83 -3.90
C LYS A 273 -3.91 -36.09 -2.70
N SER A 274 -2.85 -36.86 -2.96
CA SER A 274 -1.83 -37.19 -1.93
C SER A 274 -1.10 -35.92 -1.45
N PHE A 275 -0.57 -35.99 -0.21
CA PHE A 275 0.29 -34.95 0.35
C PHE A 275 1.52 -34.65 -0.53
N PHE A 276 2.01 -35.64 -1.26
CA PHE A 276 3.15 -35.52 -2.17
C PHE A 276 2.75 -35.02 -3.58
N ASP A 277 1.46 -34.85 -3.84
CA ASP A 277 0.98 -34.41 -5.15
C ASP A 277 1.14 -32.89 -5.28
N HIS A 278 1.86 -32.43 -6.30
CA HIS A 278 2.03 -31.00 -6.60
C HIS A 278 0.72 -30.26 -6.88
N ASN A 279 -0.38 -30.99 -7.04
CA ASN A 279 -1.69 -30.48 -7.41
C ASN A 279 -2.72 -30.51 -6.26
N LYS A 280 -2.28 -30.25 -5.02
CA LYS A 280 -3.12 -30.28 -3.79
C LYS A 280 -4.26 -29.26 -3.83
N GLY A 281 -4.08 -28.19 -4.57
CA GLY A 281 -5.01 -27.09 -4.69
C GLY A 281 -4.40 -25.92 -5.46
N TYR A 282 -5.23 -24.93 -5.70
CA TYR A 282 -4.81 -23.70 -6.41
C TYR A 282 -5.56 -22.49 -5.84
N ALA A 283 -5.04 -21.30 -6.10
CA ALA A 283 -5.66 -20.05 -5.69
C ALA A 283 -5.93 -19.19 -6.91
N THR A 284 -7.16 -18.68 -7.00
CA THR A 284 -7.59 -17.76 -8.07
C THR A 284 -8.02 -16.43 -7.47
N ILE A 285 -8.34 -15.46 -8.33
CA ILE A 285 -8.94 -14.20 -7.91
C ILE A 285 -10.44 -14.19 -8.20
N ARG A 286 -11.17 -13.32 -7.50
CA ARG A 286 -12.62 -13.13 -7.79
C ARG A 286 -12.85 -12.80 -9.25
N LYS A 287 -13.91 -13.37 -9.85
CA LYS A 287 -14.33 -13.07 -11.24
C LYS A 287 -14.54 -11.55 -11.46
N SER A 288 -15.10 -10.84 -10.47
CA SER A 288 -15.27 -9.39 -10.53
C SER A 288 -13.94 -8.65 -10.61
N THR A 289 -12.95 -9.05 -9.82
CA THR A 289 -11.58 -8.49 -9.83
C THR A 289 -10.88 -8.80 -11.16
N ALA A 290 -10.99 -10.05 -11.65
CA ALA A 290 -10.45 -10.46 -12.95
C ALA A 290 -11.04 -9.63 -14.11
N ASN A 291 -12.36 -9.44 -14.11
CA ASN A 291 -13.05 -8.65 -15.13
C ASN A 291 -12.68 -7.16 -15.05
N ALA A 292 -12.54 -6.62 -13.83
CA ALA A 292 -12.09 -5.25 -13.63
C ALA A 292 -10.64 -5.04 -14.10
N ALA A 293 -9.75 -5.98 -13.78
CA ALA A 293 -8.36 -5.94 -14.24
C ALA A 293 -8.26 -6.01 -15.78
N ARG A 294 -9.06 -6.86 -16.43
CA ARG A 294 -9.12 -6.92 -17.91
C ARG A 294 -9.59 -5.62 -18.55
N LYS A 295 -10.45 -4.85 -17.89
CA LYS A 295 -11.01 -3.58 -18.39
C LYS A 295 -10.19 -2.36 -17.95
N ALA A 296 -9.24 -2.54 -17.04
CA ALA A 296 -8.46 -1.44 -16.51
C ALA A 296 -7.56 -0.82 -17.59
N LYS A 297 -7.41 0.50 -17.54
CA LYS A 297 -6.38 1.21 -18.32
C LYS A 297 -4.99 0.86 -17.75
N PRO A 298 -3.92 0.92 -18.56
CA PRO A 298 -2.56 0.59 -18.11
C PRO A 298 -2.14 1.27 -16.80
N ASN A 299 -2.40 2.56 -16.67
CA ASN A 299 -2.05 3.37 -15.47
C ASN A 299 -2.77 2.89 -14.18
N ASN A 300 -3.82 2.06 -14.29
CA ASN A 300 -4.55 1.53 -13.16
C ASN A 300 -4.18 0.08 -12.79
N TRP A 301 -3.24 -0.53 -13.48
CA TRP A 301 -2.88 -1.92 -13.26
C TRP A 301 -2.20 -2.19 -11.94
N GLY A 302 -1.37 -1.27 -11.45
CA GLY A 302 -0.73 -1.37 -10.14
C GLY A 302 -1.72 -1.73 -9.02
N CYS A 303 -2.95 -1.22 -9.11
CA CYS A 303 -4.01 -1.52 -8.14
C CYS A 303 -4.47 -3.00 -8.16
N TYR A 304 -4.23 -3.73 -9.24
CA TYR A 304 -4.62 -5.13 -9.39
C TYR A 304 -3.45 -6.09 -9.24
N PHE A 305 -2.23 -5.64 -9.57
CA PHE A 305 -1.03 -6.48 -9.53
C PHE A 305 -0.83 -7.16 -8.19
N GLY A 306 -0.96 -6.44 -7.08
CA GLY A 306 -0.85 -7.02 -5.75
C GLY A 306 -1.86 -8.15 -5.48
N GLN A 307 -3.03 -8.11 -6.13
CA GLN A 307 -4.03 -9.19 -6.03
C GLN A 307 -3.72 -10.34 -6.97
N LEU A 308 -3.18 -10.05 -8.15
CA LEU A 308 -2.86 -11.04 -9.18
C LEU A 308 -1.64 -11.89 -8.83
N LEU A 309 -0.57 -11.27 -8.31
CA LEU A 309 0.69 -11.94 -7.97
C LEU A 309 0.55 -13.02 -6.87
N GLY A 310 -0.43 -12.92 -6.01
CA GLY A 310 -0.65 -13.89 -4.94
C GLY A 310 -1.57 -15.05 -5.32
N ALA A 311 -2.12 -15.05 -6.52
CA ALA A 311 -3.01 -16.07 -7.06
C ALA A 311 -2.36 -16.78 -8.25
N ASP A 312 -2.86 -17.97 -8.61
CA ASP A 312 -2.43 -18.69 -9.81
C ASP A 312 -3.09 -18.03 -11.05
N ALA A 313 -2.74 -16.76 -11.26
CA ALA A 313 -3.36 -15.87 -12.23
C ALA A 313 -2.48 -15.66 -13.49
N PHE A 314 -1.49 -16.53 -13.72
CA PHE A 314 -0.52 -16.42 -14.81
C PHE A 314 -1.20 -16.18 -16.17
N ASN A 315 -2.20 -16.99 -16.53
CA ASN A 315 -2.93 -16.83 -17.79
C ASN A 315 -3.69 -15.49 -17.89
N LEU A 316 -4.19 -14.97 -16.77
CA LEU A 316 -4.84 -13.67 -16.74
C LEU A 316 -3.81 -12.54 -16.87
N ILE A 317 -2.70 -12.63 -16.15
CA ILE A 317 -1.60 -11.66 -16.25
C ILE A 317 -1.11 -11.63 -17.70
N ASN A 318 -0.82 -12.77 -18.29
CA ASN A 318 -0.41 -12.87 -19.69
C ASN A 318 -1.48 -12.31 -20.65
N SER A 319 -2.76 -12.60 -20.43
CA SER A 319 -3.84 -12.08 -21.31
C SER A 319 -3.97 -10.56 -21.20
N ILE A 320 -3.69 -9.97 -20.04
CA ILE A 320 -3.67 -8.52 -19.83
C ILE A 320 -2.42 -7.93 -20.48
N GLN A 321 -1.27 -8.55 -20.29
CA GLN A 321 0.00 -8.15 -20.90
C GLN A 321 -0.08 -8.28 -22.44
N HIS A 322 -0.57 -9.39 -22.99
CA HIS A 322 -0.72 -9.57 -24.44
C HIS A 322 -1.70 -8.60 -25.11
N ARG A 323 -2.73 -8.15 -24.42
CA ARG A 323 -3.64 -7.11 -24.94
C ARG A 323 -2.93 -5.79 -25.17
N ASN A 324 -1.98 -5.46 -24.31
CA ASN A 324 -1.22 -4.22 -24.40
C ASN A 324 0.08 -4.42 -25.18
N MET A 325 0.60 -5.65 -25.23
CA MET A 325 1.70 -6.01 -26.10
C MET A 325 1.34 -5.90 -27.59
N LYS A 326 0.07 -5.96 -28.01
CA LYS A 326 -0.25 -5.69 -29.41
C LYS A 326 0.12 -4.27 -29.85
N LEU A 327 0.08 -3.30 -28.96
CA LEU A 327 0.63 -1.95 -29.23
C LEU A 327 2.11 -1.86 -28.84
N ALA A 328 2.52 -2.46 -27.72
CA ALA A 328 3.92 -2.53 -27.29
C ALA A 328 4.74 -3.54 -28.10
N ASP A 329 4.16 -4.62 -28.65
CA ASP A 329 4.86 -5.56 -29.55
C ASP A 329 5.14 -4.97 -30.93
N LEU A 330 4.26 -4.09 -31.43
CA LEU A 330 4.63 -3.29 -32.62
C LEU A 330 5.81 -2.39 -32.31
N VAL A 331 5.84 -1.83 -31.11
CA VAL A 331 6.94 -0.97 -30.62
C VAL A 331 8.15 -1.82 -30.19
N ALA A 332 7.97 -2.99 -29.56
CA ALA A 332 9.07 -3.88 -29.12
C ALA A 332 9.68 -4.68 -30.28
N LYS A 333 8.91 -5.14 -31.28
CA LYS A 333 9.47 -5.73 -32.51
C LYS A 333 10.34 -4.74 -33.28
N VAL A 334 9.97 -3.46 -33.26
CA VAL A 334 10.83 -2.40 -33.80
C VAL A 334 12.07 -2.15 -32.92
N ARG A 335 12.07 -2.59 -31.64
CA ARG A 335 13.14 -2.37 -30.64
C ARG A 335 14.17 -3.50 -30.54
N ILE A 336 13.80 -4.75 -30.81
CA ILE A 336 14.73 -5.89 -30.68
C ILE A 336 15.91 -5.81 -31.66
N ASP A 337 15.74 -5.08 -32.77
CA ASP A 337 16.80 -4.86 -33.76
C ASP A 337 17.57 -3.53 -33.61
N ARG A 338 17.23 -2.69 -32.64
CA ARG A 338 17.96 -1.44 -32.40
C ARG A 338 19.22 -1.74 -31.56
N LYS A 339 20.36 -1.85 -32.18
CA LYS A 339 21.65 -1.67 -31.50
C LYS A 339 21.63 -0.35 -30.75
N MET A 340 22.09 -0.34 -29.49
CA MET A 340 22.30 0.91 -28.75
C MET A 340 23.52 1.67 -29.32
N ASP A 341 23.43 2.11 -30.58
CA ASP A 341 24.43 2.83 -31.33
C ASP A 341 23.75 3.98 -32.07
N ALA A 342 23.42 5.05 -31.35
CA ALA A 342 22.92 6.28 -31.94
C ALA A 342 23.92 7.41 -31.69
N PRO A 343 23.94 8.51 -32.52
CA PRO A 343 24.76 9.66 -32.24
C PRO A 343 24.53 10.23 -30.85
N GLN A 344 25.61 10.58 -30.15
CA GLN A 344 25.55 11.08 -28.79
C GLN A 344 25.03 12.52 -28.74
N VAL A 345 24.24 12.83 -27.71
CA VAL A 345 23.72 14.16 -27.41
C VAL A 345 24.06 14.56 -25.97
N GLN A 346 24.29 15.84 -25.74
CA GLN A 346 24.49 16.36 -24.39
C GLN A 346 23.14 16.71 -23.74
N PRO A 347 22.96 16.48 -22.45
CA PRO A 347 21.70 16.75 -21.75
C PRO A 347 21.21 18.20 -21.88
N LYS A 348 22.15 19.17 -21.91
CA LYS A 348 21.83 20.57 -22.09
C LYS A 348 21.18 20.92 -23.44
N GLU A 349 21.37 20.08 -24.47
CA GLU A 349 20.78 20.24 -25.79
C GLU A 349 19.34 19.77 -25.85
N LEU A 350 18.92 19.01 -24.83
CA LEU A 350 17.57 18.43 -24.70
C LEU A 350 16.68 19.15 -23.67
N LEU A 351 17.17 20.27 -23.11
CA LEU A 351 16.36 21.02 -22.12
C LEU A 351 15.07 21.55 -22.76
N GLY A 352 13.95 21.28 -22.14
CA GLY A 352 12.63 21.71 -22.60
C GLY A 352 12.10 20.94 -23.81
N ILE A 353 12.83 19.92 -24.28
CA ILE A 353 12.37 19.05 -25.38
C ILE A 353 11.65 17.84 -24.81
N ARG A 354 10.44 17.58 -25.31
CA ARG A 354 9.73 16.33 -25.01
C ARG A 354 10.42 15.16 -25.69
N LEU A 355 10.70 14.13 -24.93
CA LEU A 355 11.44 12.96 -25.40
C LEU A 355 10.86 11.66 -24.82
N ASN A 356 11.15 10.56 -25.50
CA ASN A 356 10.83 9.22 -25.05
C ASN A 356 12.13 8.51 -24.67
N VAL A 357 12.15 7.83 -23.52
CA VAL A 357 13.25 6.93 -23.16
C VAL A 357 12.91 5.55 -23.74
N LEU A 358 13.64 5.18 -24.78
CA LEU A 358 13.41 3.94 -25.54
C LEU A 358 14.10 2.73 -24.89
N ASP A 359 15.31 2.95 -24.36
CA ASP A 359 16.12 1.92 -23.73
C ASP A 359 17.16 2.52 -22.80
N TYR A 360 17.73 1.71 -21.90
CA TYR A 360 18.85 2.11 -21.05
C TYR A 360 19.78 0.95 -20.75
N GLU A 361 21.04 1.27 -20.46
CA GLU A 361 22.04 0.34 -19.98
C GLU A 361 22.76 0.95 -18.76
N ILE A 362 22.82 0.19 -17.66
CA ILE A 362 23.57 0.61 -16.47
C ILE A 362 24.96 0.01 -16.57
N ARG A 363 25.96 0.86 -16.45
CA ARG A 363 27.39 0.49 -16.49
C ARG A 363 28.08 0.92 -15.21
N LYS A 364 29.18 0.25 -14.92
CA LYS A 364 30.09 0.67 -13.87
C LYS A 364 30.90 1.89 -14.33
N ASN A 365 31.06 2.84 -13.44
CA ASN A 365 31.95 3.97 -13.68
C ASN A 365 33.43 3.57 -13.44
N ALA A 366 34.35 4.51 -13.61
CA ALA A 366 35.78 4.31 -13.39
C ALA A 366 36.15 3.90 -11.96
N LYS A 367 35.22 3.99 -10.99
CA LYS A 367 35.36 3.56 -9.59
C LYS A 367 34.67 2.22 -9.31
N ASP A 368 34.31 1.47 -10.35
CA ASP A 368 33.61 0.17 -10.29
C ASP A 368 32.22 0.25 -9.60
N VAL A 369 31.58 1.43 -9.62
CA VAL A 369 30.27 1.66 -9.07
C VAL A 369 29.22 1.69 -10.17
N ASP A 370 28.12 0.95 -9.99
CA ASP A 370 26.98 0.87 -10.93
C ASP A 370 26.13 2.15 -10.92
N ASN A 371 26.64 3.26 -11.40
CA ASN A 371 25.93 4.54 -11.46
C ASN A 371 26.02 5.27 -12.81
N TRP A 372 26.73 4.71 -13.76
CA TRP A 372 26.80 5.25 -15.11
C TRP A 372 25.64 4.71 -15.95
N ILE A 373 24.86 5.60 -16.55
CA ILE A 373 23.70 5.23 -17.36
C ILE A 373 23.91 5.69 -18.79
N LYS A 374 23.66 4.78 -19.72
CA LYS A 374 23.47 5.05 -21.13
C LYS A 374 21.99 4.98 -21.44
N LEU A 375 21.41 6.08 -21.95
CA LEU A 375 20.01 6.16 -22.35
C LEU A 375 19.93 6.21 -23.87
N LEU A 376 18.99 5.49 -24.46
CA LEU A 376 18.55 5.67 -25.83
C LEU A 376 17.26 6.48 -25.81
N LEU A 377 17.27 7.64 -26.42
CA LEU A 377 16.20 8.62 -26.41
C LEU A 377 15.67 8.85 -27.83
N SER A 378 14.36 9.12 -27.94
CA SER A 378 13.81 9.67 -29.19
C SER A 378 13.01 10.95 -28.91
N TYR A 379 13.01 11.85 -29.88
CA TYR A 379 12.25 13.09 -29.87
C TYR A 379 11.98 13.56 -31.30
N ASP A 380 10.95 14.40 -31.46
CA ASP A 380 10.63 14.99 -32.75
C ASP A 380 11.65 16.04 -33.13
N GLU A 381 12.15 15.97 -34.38
CA GLU A 381 12.97 17.04 -34.97
C GLU A 381 12.13 18.31 -35.07
N THR A 382 12.72 19.43 -34.70
CA THR A 382 12.09 20.74 -34.85
C THR A 382 12.81 21.53 -35.95
N ASP A 383 12.04 22.30 -36.70
CA ASP A 383 12.60 23.26 -37.67
C ASP A 383 13.24 24.48 -36.97
N ALA A 384 13.77 25.42 -37.75
CA ALA A 384 14.41 26.63 -37.26
C ALA A 384 13.43 27.55 -36.46
N GLU A 385 12.14 27.32 -36.58
CA GLU A 385 11.06 28.07 -35.91
C GLU A 385 10.52 27.29 -34.67
N GLY A 386 11.11 26.12 -34.35
CA GLY A 386 10.73 25.28 -33.21
C GLY A 386 9.49 24.43 -33.43
N LYS A 387 8.99 24.27 -34.65
CA LYS A 387 7.83 23.42 -34.96
C LYS A 387 8.30 22.00 -35.28
N PRO A 388 7.56 20.97 -34.79
CA PRO A 388 7.87 19.58 -35.11
C PRO A 388 7.83 19.32 -36.64
N THR A 389 8.89 18.72 -37.17
CA THR A 389 8.99 18.36 -38.59
C THR A 389 8.28 17.02 -38.89
N GLY A 390 7.86 16.28 -37.87
CA GLY A 390 7.29 14.94 -37.97
C GLY A 390 8.37 13.87 -38.18
N ARG A 391 9.65 14.20 -38.06
CA ARG A 391 10.77 13.26 -38.13
C ARG A 391 11.27 12.95 -36.74
N GLU A 392 11.22 11.67 -36.36
CA GLU A 392 11.77 11.19 -35.10
C GLU A 392 13.31 11.12 -35.16
N ILE A 393 13.98 11.75 -34.22
CA ILE A 393 15.41 11.67 -34.00
C ILE A 393 15.72 10.71 -32.85
N VAL A 394 16.67 9.80 -33.06
CA VAL A 394 17.15 8.89 -32.01
C VAL A 394 18.58 9.28 -31.63
N ARG A 395 18.83 9.42 -30.32
CA ARG A 395 20.11 9.83 -29.73
C ARG A 395 20.47 9.02 -28.53
N GLU A 396 21.76 8.96 -28.22
CA GLU A 396 22.27 8.41 -26.96
C GLU A 396 22.66 9.53 -26.00
N MET A 397 22.33 9.37 -24.75
CA MET A 397 22.77 10.25 -23.66
C MET A 397 23.46 9.41 -22.58
N HIS A 398 24.64 9.86 -22.17
CA HIS A 398 25.47 9.16 -21.19
C HIS A 398 25.74 10.05 -19.98
N GLY A 399 25.76 9.47 -18.79
CA GLY A 399 26.13 10.23 -17.60
C GLY A 399 26.02 9.45 -16.29
N ASP A 400 26.54 10.08 -15.25
CA ASP A 400 26.38 9.64 -13.87
C ASP A 400 25.13 10.29 -13.28
N TYR A 401 24.01 9.63 -13.45
CA TYR A 401 22.70 10.09 -12.98
C TYR A 401 22.28 9.29 -11.76
N ALA A 402 22.94 9.49 -10.63
CA ALA A 402 22.73 8.68 -9.41
C ALA A 402 21.26 8.63 -8.96
N GLY A 403 20.50 9.71 -9.16
CA GLY A 403 19.05 9.75 -8.91
C GLY A 403 18.27 8.84 -9.85
N LEU A 404 18.53 8.97 -11.15
CA LEU A 404 17.88 8.15 -12.18
C LEU A 404 18.26 6.67 -12.04
N HIS A 405 19.53 6.36 -11.72
CA HIS A 405 19.98 5.01 -11.47
C HIS A 405 19.22 4.35 -10.29
N ARG A 406 19.14 5.04 -9.14
CA ARG A 406 18.37 4.54 -7.98
C ARG A 406 16.92 4.33 -8.30
N TYR A 407 16.33 5.25 -9.04
CA TYR A 407 14.95 5.15 -9.50
C TYR A 407 14.74 3.95 -10.42
N ILE A 408 15.54 3.78 -11.46
CA ILE A 408 15.47 2.65 -12.40
C ILE A 408 15.59 1.33 -11.64
N ARG A 409 16.57 1.20 -10.74
CA ARG A 409 16.77 0.00 -9.92
C ARG A 409 15.58 -0.28 -8.99
N SER A 410 14.99 0.75 -8.41
CA SER A 410 13.78 0.62 -7.59
C SER A 410 12.58 0.19 -8.42
N ALA A 411 12.41 0.78 -9.59
CA ALA A 411 11.33 0.46 -10.53
C ALA A 411 11.49 -0.97 -11.10
N GLU A 412 12.69 -1.40 -11.46
CA GLU A 412 12.96 -2.78 -11.90
C GLU A 412 12.55 -3.81 -10.83
N ARG A 413 12.88 -3.54 -9.56
CA ARG A 413 12.50 -4.40 -8.43
C ARG A 413 10.99 -4.42 -8.20
N ALA A 414 10.35 -3.27 -8.33
CA ALA A 414 8.91 -3.13 -8.07
C ALA A 414 8.05 -3.75 -9.17
N PHE A 415 8.49 -3.65 -10.43
CA PHE A 415 7.69 -4.00 -11.61
C PHE A 415 8.18 -5.25 -12.36
N GLY A 416 9.27 -5.88 -11.91
CA GLY A 416 9.71 -7.17 -12.48
C GLY A 416 10.68 -7.04 -13.66
N GLY A 417 11.47 -5.98 -13.70
CA GLY A 417 12.59 -5.82 -14.62
C GLY A 417 12.41 -4.73 -15.69
N LYS A 418 13.43 -4.58 -16.51
CA LYS A 418 13.58 -3.52 -17.51
C LYS A 418 12.39 -3.38 -18.47
N GLN A 419 11.84 -4.49 -18.92
CA GLN A 419 10.73 -4.50 -19.89
C GLN A 419 9.41 -3.97 -19.33
N ALA A 420 9.25 -3.96 -18.01
CA ALA A 420 8.03 -3.50 -17.35
C ALA A 420 7.97 -1.97 -17.16
N ILE A 421 9.10 -1.29 -17.26
CA ILE A 421 9.22 0.17 -17.03
C ILE A 421 9.45 0.98 -18.32
N LEU A 422 9.75 0.34 -19.44
CA LEU A 422 9.96 0.97 -20.72
C LEU A 422 8.77 0.75 -21.68
N PRO A 423 8.49 1.73 -22.55
CA PRO A 423 9.07 3.04 -22.69
C PRO A 423 8.58 4.06 -21.67
N ILE A 424 9.39 5.07 -21.39
CA ILE A 424 8.94 6.27 -20.70
C ILE A 424 8.63 7.29 -21.80
N GLU A 425 7.36 7.62 -21.99
CA GLU A 425 6.87 8.55 -23.00
C GLU A 425 6.69 9.94 -22.40
N ASP A 426 6.79 10.99 -23.22
CA ASP A 426 6.63 12.39 -22.80
C ASP A 426 7.56 12.83 -21.66
N ALA A 427 8.77 12.31 -21.62
CA ALA A 427 9.77 12.76 -20.64
C ALA A 427 10.37 14.11 -21.04
N GLU A 428 10.73 14.92 -20.05
CA GLU A 428 11.37 16.22 -20.24
C GLU A 428 12.57 16.37 -19.29
N ILE A 429 13.68 16.93 -19.80
CA ILE A 429 14.83 17.31 -18.98
C ILE A 429 14.65 18.78 -18.58
N ILE A 430 14.34 19.04 -17.33
CA ILE A 430 14.01 20.39 -16.83
C ILE A 430 15.18 21.10 -16.16
N ASN A 431 16.28 20.40 -15.86
CA ASN A 431 17.44 20.99 -15.20
C ASN A 431 18.75 20.32 -15.63
N SER A 432 19.75 21.11 -16.03
CA SER A 432 21.07 20.62 -16.42
C SER A 432 21.97 20.19 -15.24
N CYS A 433 21.65 20.60 -14.01
CA CYS A 433 22.46 20.29 -12.82
C CYS A 433 22.00 19.05 -12.06
N GLY A 434 20.79 18.56 -12.30
CA GLY A 434 20.22 17.40 -11.60
C GLY A 434 19.38 16.48 -12.47
N TYR A 435 19.24 16.76 -13.75
CA TYR A 435 18.46 16.01 -14.76
C TYR A 435 17.18 15.43 -14.19
N ILE A 436 16.20 16.28 -13.97
CA ILE A 436 14.86 15.86 -13.56
C ILE A 436 14.14 15.49 -14.85
N PHE A 437 13.80 14.21 -14.96
CA PHE A 437 12.91 13.75 -16.00
C PHE A 437 11.47 13.91 -15.52
N LYS A 438 10.68 14.71 -16.21
CA LYS A 438 9.25 14.82 -16.01
C LYS A 438 8.55 14.03 -17.11
N GLY A 439 7.72 13.08 -16.78
CA GLY A 439 7.03 12.23 -17.76
C GLY A 439 5.56 12.04 -17.42
N SER A 440 4.79 11.54 -18.39
CA SER A 440 3.33 11.29 -18.26
C SER A 440 2.96 10.13 -17.32
N THR A 441 3.93 9.44 -16.76
CA THR A 441 3.69 8.33 -15.83
C THR A 441 3.88 8.78 -14.38
N ASN A 442 3.00 8.32 -13.47
CA ASN A 442 3.11 8.54 -12.01
C ASN A 442 4.48 8.17 -11.41
N MET A 443 5.32 7.54 -12.19
CA MET A 443 6.68 7.13 -11.84
C MET A 443 7.67 8.31 -11.88
N MET A 444 7.46 9.29 -12.74
CA MET A 444 8.36 10.44 -12.90
C MET A 444 8.08 11.55 -11.87
N GLU A 445 6.83 11.70 -11.41
CA GLU A 445 6.50 12.56 -10.26
C GLU A 445 7.23 12.13 -8.97
N TYR A 446 7.54 10.82 -8.83
CA TYR A 446 8.30 10.29 -7.70
C TYR A 446 9.78 10.72 -7.68
N ILE A 447 10.36 11.05 -8.84
CA ILE A 447 11.76 11.53 -8.94
C ILE A 447 11.86 12.98 -8.49
N GLU A 448 10.90 13.84 -8.82
CA GLU A 448 10.84 15.23 -8.36
C GLU A 448 10.82 15.32 -6.83
N ASP A 449 9.97 14.51 -6.19
CA ASP A 449 9.86 14.47 -4.72
C ASP A 449 11.17 14.03 -4.04
N PHE A 450 11.93 13.13 -4.65
CA PHE A 450 13.15 12.59 -4.06
C PHE A 450 14.34 13.56 -4.18
N HIS A 451 14.41 14.35 -5.25
CA HIS A 451 15.46 15.34 -5.43
C HIS A 451 15.25 16.58 -4.57
N ASN A 452 14.01 17.01 -4.37
CA ASN A 452 13.70 18.10 -3.45
C ASN A 452 14.05 17.74 -2.00
N GLN A 453 13.89 16.47 -1.60
CA GLN A 453 14.32 16.00 -0.26
C GLN A 453 15.84 15.89 -0.11
N SER A 454 16.58 15.57 -1.16
CA SER A 454 18.06 15.46 -1.08
C SER A 454 18.78 16.80 -1.19
N SER A 455 18.21 17.80 -1.85
CA SER A 455 18.76 19.15 -1.90
C SER A 455 18.55 19.92 -0.58
N LEU A 456 17.48 19.64 0.15
CA LEU A 456 17.27 20.16 1.51
C LEU A 456 18.19 19.52 2.56
N GLN A 457 18.69 18.30 2.33
CA GLN A 457 19.67 17.66 3.22
C GLN A 457 21.13 18.08 2.97
N GLN A 458 21.44 18.77 1.87
CA GLN A 458 22.78 19.29 1.58
C GLN A 458 22.96 20.77 1.91
N SER A 459 21.92 21.46 2.36
CA SER A 459 21.95 22.86 2.80
C SER A 459 21.87 23.05 4.33
N PHE A 460 22.15 21.97 5.11
CA PHE A 460 22.37 22.04 6.56
C PHE A 460 23.72 21.42 6.94
#